data_63e3bfa67bc6a86fa346f23b32b9dba8
#
_entry.id   63e3bfa67bc6a86fa346f23b32b9dba8
#
_cell.length_a   1.000
_cell.length_b   1.000
_cell.length_c   1.000
_cell.angle_alpha   90.00
_cell.angle_beta   90.00
_cell.angle_gamma   90.00
#
_symmetry.space_group_name_H-M   'P 1'
#
loop_
_entity.id
_entity.type
_entity.pdbx_description
1 polymer ?
#
loop_
_entity_poly.entity_id
_entity_poly.type
_entity_poly.pdbx_seq_one_letter_code
_entity_poly.pdbx_strand_id
1 'polypeptide(L)'
;MAPGEEKTVQFQLTSRDFAYYSTNAHDWIVKSGQFDIRVGSSSRDLPLQQTLDIQSTKILTPVFTRNSLLKEFKQTKNSAVIYEALTRSFTGSTKKAETEEEKKAEAFMIAMFADMPINKFLLLSGGKFTEEQLQALLQAANAK
;
A
#
# COMPACT_ATOMS: atom_id res chain seq x y z
N MET A 1 -18.86 -21.24 -36.71
CA MET A 1 -17.97 -20.74 -37.76
C MET A 1 -17.70 -21.86 -38.69
N ALA A 2 -17.86 -21.61 -39.99
CA ALA A 2 -17.48 -22.61 -40.99
C ALA A 2 -15.93 -22.68 -41.10
N PRO A 3 -15.35 -23.80 -41.56
CA PRO A 3 -13.92 -23.89 -41.77
C PRO A 3 -13.41 -22.79 -42.73
N GLY A 4 -12.45 -21.97 -42.28
CA GLY A 4 -11.93 -20.81 -43.01
C GLY A 4 -12.71 -19.52 -42.90
N GLU A 5 -13.78 -19.50 -42.07
CA GLU A 5 -14.54 -18.27 -41.78
C GLU A 5 -13.79 -17.39 -40.76
N GLU A 6 -13.50 -16.14 -41.13
CA GLU A 6 -12.95 -15.11 -40.26
C GLU A 6 -14.06 -14.18 -39.77
N LYS A 7 -14.03 -13.86 -38.47
CA LYS A 7 -14.94 -12.87 -37.84
C LYS A 7 -14.17 -11.87 -37.02
N THR A 8 -14.45 -10.60 -37.23
CA THR A 8 -13.96 -9.52 -36.37
C THR A 8 -14.83 -9.44 -35.14
N VAL A 9 -14.22 -9.52 -33.96
CA VAL A 9 -14.87 -9.34 -32.66
C VAL A 9 -14.41 -8.02 -32.07
N GLN A 10 -15.35 -7.20 -31.61
CA GLN A 10 -15.07 -5.94 -30.93
C GLN A 10 -15.43 -6.05 -29.46
N PHE A 11 -14.55 -5.57 -28.60
CA PHE A 11 -14.77 -5.43 -27.17
C PHE A 11 -14.73 -3.95 -26.82
N GLN A 12 -15.68 -3.48 -26.04
CA GLN A 12 -15.66 -2.13 -25.50
C GLN A 12 -15.33 -2.22 -24.01
N LEU A 13 -14.18 -1.69 -23.64
CA LEU A 13 -13.74 -1.63 -22.26
C LEU A 13 -14.11 -0.30 -21.65
N THR A 14 -14.63 -0.35 -20.43
CA THR A 14 -15.02 0.81 -19.63
C THR A 14 -14.10 0.96 -18.42
N SER A 15 -14.17 2.05 -17.69
CA SER A 15 -13.42 2.22 -16.45
C SER A 15 -13.72 1.13 -15.42
N ARG A 16 -14.89 0.52 -15.49
CA ARG A 16 -15.29 -0.57 -14.60
C ARG A 16 -14.47 -1.84 -14.80
N ASP A 17 -14.06 -2.11 -16.02
CA ASP A 17 -13.29 -3.31 -16.37
C ASP A 17 -11.87 -3.27 -15.80
N PHE A 18 -11.37 -2.07 -15.51
CA PHE A 18 -10.07 -1.83 -14.86
C PHE A 18 -10.18 -1.59 -13.35
N ALA A 19 -11.40 -1.63 -12.80
CA ALA A 19 -11.64 -1.28 -11.41
C ALA A 19 -11.59 -2.51 -10.50
N TYR A 20 -11.11 -2.30 -9.28
CA TYR A 20 -11.28 -3.22 -8.16
C TYR A 20 -12.12 -2.56 -7.06
N TYR A 21 -12.80 -3.35 -6.27
CA TYR A 21 -13.54 -2.83 -5.13
C TYR A 21 -12.60 -2.54 -3.96
N SER A 22 -12.57 -1.29 -3.52
CA SER A 22 -11.79 -0.87 -2.35
C SER A 22 -12.67 -0.89 -1.11
N THR A 23 -12.37 -1.76 -0.17
CA THR A 23 -13.08 -1.83 1.11
C THR A 23 -12.90 -0.57 1.96
N ASN A 24 -11.77 0.12 1.83
CA ASN A 24 -11.50 1.37 2.55
C ASN A 24 -12.30 2.55 1.99
N ALA A 25 -12.48 2.59 0.68
CA ALA A 25 -13.24 3.65 0.01
C ALA A 25 -14.74 3.32 -0.13
N HIS A 26 -15.14 2.07 0.14
CA HIS A 26 -16.47 1.53 -0.12
C HIS A 26 -16.94 1.80 -1.56
N ASP A 27 -16.01 1.73 -2.52
CA ASP A 27 -16.26 2.08 -3.93
C ASP A 27 -15.33 1.31 -4.87
N TRP A 28 -15.70 1.32 -6.16
CA TRP A 28 -14.89 0.78 -7.24
C TRP A 28 -13.85 1.79 -7.70
N ILE A 29 -12.60 1.37 -7.67
CA ILE A 29 -11.45 2.25 -7.89
C ILE A 29 -10.60 1.71 -9.03
N VAL A 30 -10.25 2.59 -9.96
CA VAL A 30 -9.22 2.34 -10.95
C VAL A 30 -7.90 2.90 -10.42
N LYS A 31 -6.83 2.11 -10.40
CA LYS A 31 -5.48 2.60 -10.11
C LYS A 31 -4.83 3.12 -11.38
N SER A 32 -4.04 4.19 -11.26
CA SER A 32 -3.12 4.58 -12.32
C SER A 32 -2.03 3.53 -12.51
N GLY A 33 -1.68 3.26 -13.75
CA GLY A 33 -0.63 2.32 -14.09
C GLY A 33 -0.83 1.65 -15.44
N GLN A 34 0.06 0.74 -15.77
CA GLN A 34 0.01 -0.03 -17.00
C GLN A 34 -0.85 -1.28 -16.82
N PHE A 35 -1.75 -1.49 -17.77
CA PHE A 35 -2.64 -2.65 -17.84
C PHE A 35 -2.38 -3.40 -19.14
N ASP A 36 -2.12 -4.69 -19.04
CA ASP A 36 -1.96 -5.57 -20.17
C ASP A 36 -3.30 -6.22 -20.53
N ILE A 37 -3.81 -5.90 -21.71
CA ILE A 37 -4.95 -6.58 -22.31
C ILE A 37 -4.42 -7.70 -23.17
N ARG A 38 -4.85 -8.91 -22.86
CA ARG A 38 -4.43 -10.11 -23.55
C ARG A 38 -5.62 -10.83 -24.16
N VAL A 39 -5.48 -11.26 -25.40
CA VAL A 39 -6.51 -12.00 -26.12
C VAL A 39 -5.91 -13.28 -26.70
N GLY A 40 -6.65 -14.37 -26.56
CA GLY A 40 -6.22 -15.67 -27.04
C GLY A 40 -7.31 -16.71 -27.01
N SER A 41 -6.98 -17.93 -27.36
CA SER A 41 -7.91 -19.06 -27.41
C SER A 41 -8.27 -19.62 -26.04
N SER A 42 -7.40 -19.41 -25.05
CA SER A 42 -7.59 -19.85 -23.66
C SER A 42 -6.77 -18.99 -22.71
N SER A 43 -6.99 -19.11 -21.39
CA SER A 43 -6.20 -18.44 -20.36
C SER A 43 -4.71 -18.81 -20.34
N ARG A 44 -4.31 -19.87 -21.03
CA ARG A 44 -2.93 -20.32 -21.15
C ARG A 44 -2.31 -20.04 -22.53
N ASP A 45 -3.13 -19.65 -23.50
CA ASP A 45 -2.74 -19.33 -24.86
C ASP A 45 -3.26 -17.94 -25.21
N LEU A 46 -2.44 -16.92 -24.94
CA LEU A 46 -2.75 -15.49 -25.06
C LEU A 46 -1.73 -14.79 -25.95
N PRO A 47 -1.72 -15.09 -27.27
CA PRO A 47 -0.70 -14.61 -28.19
C PRO A 47 -0.80 -13.09 -28.48
N LEU A 48 -1.97 -12.49 -28.30
CA LEU A 48 -2.17 -11.07 -28.55
C LEU A 48 -2.09 -10.30 -27.22
N GLN A 49 -1.30 -9.24 -27.19
CA GLN A 49 -1.14 -8.38 -26.03
C GLN A 49 -1.08 -6.92 -26.46
N GLN A 50 -1.78 -6.08 -25.72
CA GLN A 50 -1.70 -4.61 -25.81
C GLN A 50 -1.59 -4.03 -24.42
N THR A 51 -0.59 -3.17 -24.18
CA THR A 51 -0.44 -2.44 -22.92
C THR A 51 -1.10 -1.08 -23.03
N LEU A 52 -1.94 -0.73 -22.03
CA LEU A 52 -2.59 0.57 -21.88
C LEU A 52 -2.06 1.26 -20.64
N ASP A 53 -1.74 2.54 -20.73
CA ASP A 53 -1.45 3.40 -19.56
C ASP A 53 -2.74 4.11 -19.14
N ILE A 54 -3.23 3.78 -17.95
CA ILE A 54 -4.47 4.32 -17.42
C ILE A 54 -4.14 5.32 -16.32
N GLN A 55 -4.68 6.53 -16.44
CA GLN A 55 -4.57 7.57 -15.43
C GLN A 55 -5.87 7.66 -14.64
N SER A 56 -5.77 7.40 -13.33
CA SER A 56 -6.91 7.54 -12.42
C SER A 56 -7.06 8.99 -11.95
N THR A 57 -8.27 9.47 -11.95
CA THR A 57 -8.62 10.78 -11.37
C THR A 57 -8.89 10.71 -9.86
N LYS A 58 -9.08 9.51 -9.31
CA LYS A 58 -9.31 9.30 -7.87
C LYS A 58 -7.99 9.10 -7.13
N ILE A 59 -7.64 10.03 -6.26
CA ILE A 59 -6.54 9.88 -5.31
C ILE A 59 -7.09 9.14 -4.09
N LEU A 60 -6.60 7.93 -3.86
CA LEU A 60 -6.90 7.19 -2.65
C LEU A 60 -6.04 7.72 -1.51
N THR A 61 -6.67 8.35 -0.53
CA THR A 61 -6.03 8.63 0.74
C THR A 61 -5.99 7.33 1.54
N PRO A 62 -4.82 6.82 1.93
CA PRO A 62 -4.74 5.63 2.76
C PRO A 62 -5.46 5.88 4.10
N VAL A 63 -6.21 4.88 4.57
CA VAL A 63 -6.84 4.90 5.88
C VAL A 63 -6.06 3.99 6.80
N PHE A 64 -5.48 4.57 7.85
CA PHE A 64 -4.69 3.84 8.83
C PHE A 64 -5.56 3.32 9.96
N THR A 65 -5.40 2.04 10.25
CA THR A 65 -6.10 1.34 11.33
C THR A 65 -5.08 0.74 12.30
N ARG A 66 -5.54 0.23 13.42
CA ARG A 66 -4.66 -0.46 14.38
C ARG A 66 -3.97 -1.71 13.82
N ASN A 67 -4.46 -2.22 12.68
CA ASN A 67 -3.86 -3.36 11.99
C ASN A 67 -2.96 -2.94 10.81
N SER A 68 -2.87 -1.65 10.50
CA SER A 68 -1.96 -1.15 9.48
C SER A 68 -0.52 -1.44 9.85
N LEU A 69 0.26 -1.82 8.84
CA LEU A 69 1.67 -2.15 9.01
C LEU A 69 2.49 -0.87 9.21
N LEU A 70 3.55 -0.94 9.99
CA LEU A 70 4.41 0.21 10.25
C LEU A 70 4.91 0.87 8.95
N LYS A 71 5.30 0.08 7.94
CA LYS A 71 5.76 0.59 6.64
C LYS A 71 4.71 1.42 5.89
N GLU A 72 3.41 1.16 6.11
CA GLU A 72 2.33 1.89 5.44
C GLU A 72 2.27 3.35 5.86
N PHE A 73 2.73 3.67 7.06
CA PHE A 73 2.78 5.04 7.58
C PHE A 73 3.77 5.97 6.84
N LYS A 74 4.58 5.44 5.92
CA LYS A 74 5.41 6.26 5.01
C LYS A 74 4.62 6.89 3.85
N GLN A 75 3.35 6.53 3.65
CA GLN A 75 2.60 6.88 2.44
C GLN A 75 2.13 8.33 2.41
N THR A 76 1.95 9.00 3.54
CA THR A 76 1.52 10.39 3.60
C THR A 76 2.45 11.22 4.49
N LYS A 77 2.46 12.55 4.29
CA LYS A 77 3.29 13.46 5.10
C LYS A 77 2.91 13.39 6.60
N ASN A 78 1.62 13.35 6.90
CA ASN A 78 1.14 13.30 8.28
C ASN A 78 1.52 11.98 8.96
N SER A 79 1.37 10.86 8.26
CA SER A 79 1.73 9.55 8.80
C SER A 79 3.24 9.32 8.88
N ALA A 80 4.05 9.95 8.02
CA ALA A 80 5.50 9.84 8.07
C ALA A 80 6.10 10.36 9.38
N VAL A 81 5.54 11.43 9.94
CA VAL A 81 5.94 11.94 11.27
C VAL A 81 5.70 10.89 12.36
N ILE A 82 4.57 10.18 12.26
CA ILE A 82 4.22 9.10 13.18
C ILE A 82 5.18 7.91 13.01
N TYR A 83 5.50 7.56 11.77
CA TYR A 83 6.50 6.54 11.47
C TYR A 83 7.84 6.85 12.14
N GLU A 84 8.34 8.08 12.00
CA GLU A 84 9.59 8.50 12.63
C GLU A 84 9.49 8.48 14.17
N ALA A 85 8.39 8.94 14.75
CA ALA A 85 8.21 8.93 16.20
C ALA A 85 8.19 7.50 16.77
N LEU A 86 7.49 6.58 16.10
CA LEU A 86 7.46 5.18 16.49
C LEU A 86 8.83 4.52 16.33
N THR A 87 9.50 4.69 15.21
CA THR A 87 10.83 4.09 15.00
C THR A 87 11.85 4.58 16.00
N ARG A 88 11.87 5.87 16.34
CA ARG A 88 12.75 6.43 17.39
C ARG A 88 12.47 5.83 18.77
N SER A 89 11.22 5.61 19.13
CA SER A 89 10.89 5.03 20.44
C SER A 89 11.34 3.57 20.58
N PHE A 90 11.50 2.85 19.46
CA PHE A 90 11.97 1.45 19.45
C PHE A 90 13.46 1.30 19.30
N THR A 91 14.11 2.14 18.54
CA THR A 91 15.59 2.11 18.41
C THR A 91 16.27 2.61 19.67
N GLY A 92 15.51 3.23 20.58
CA GLY A 92 16.07 3.80 21.83
C GLY A 92 17.02 4.96 21.56
N SER A 93 17.23 5.32 20.30
CA SER A 93 18.18 6.36 19.90
C SER A 93 17.49 7.71 19.96
N THR A 94 17.82 8.49 20.99
CA THR A 94 17.47 9.92 21.07
C THR A 94 18.37 10.76 20.16
N LYS A 95 19.48 10.18 19.66
CA LYS A 95 20.41 10.81 18.73
C LYS A 95 20.27 10.16 17.35
N LYS A 96 20.48 10.98 16.33
CA LYS A 96 20.56 10.50 14.94
C LYS A 96 21.83 9.62 14.82
N ALA A 97 21.70 8.44 14.19
CA ALA A 97 22.86 7.57 13.96
C ALA A 97 23.95 8.31 13.21
N GLU A 98 25.15 8.37 13.79
CA GLU A 98 26.29 9.13 13.25
C GLU A 98 27.23 8.22 12.44
N THR A 99 27.39 6.97 12.90
CA THR A 99 28.28 6.01 12.24
C THR A 99 27.54 5.14 11.22
N GLU A 100 28.24 4.60 10.24
CA GLU A 100 27.67 3.68 9.25
C GLU A 100 27.18 2.36 9.88
N GLU A 101 27.80 1.92 10.96
CA GLU A 101 27.38 0.73 11.70
C GLU A 101 26.07 0.98 12.44
N GLU A 102 25.92 2.13 13.09
CA GLU A 102 24.67 2.53 13.76
C GLU A 102 23.51 2.67 12.75
N LYS A 103 23.77 3.26 11.59
CA LYS A 103 22.76 3.38 10.51
C LYS A 103 22.32 2.00 10.00
N LYS A 104 23.25 1.06 9.84
CA LYS A 104 22.93 -0.31 9.42
C LYS A 104 22.12 -1.04 10.49
N ALA A 105 22.49 -0.92 11.76
CA ALA A 105 21.76 -1.51 12.87
C ALA A 105 20.33 -0.94 12.99
N GLU A 106 20.20 0.39 12.87
CA GLU A 106 18.91 1.06 12.86
C GLU A 106 18.05 0.61 11.68
N ALA A 107 18.60 0.55 10.47
CA ALA A 107 17.91 0.10 9.27
C ALA A 107 17.46 -1.37 9.40
N PHE A 108 18.27 -2.24 9.99
CA PHE A 108 17.91 -3.63 10.24
C PHE A 108 16.75 -3.74 11.24
N MET A 109 16.80 -2.99 12.34
CA MET A 109 15.71 -2.96 13.33
C MET A 109 14.41 -2.45 12.70
N ILE A 110 14.47 -1.36 11.93
CA ILE A 110 13.30 -0.83 11.22
C ILE A 110 12.74 -1.85 10.23
N ALA A 111 13.60 -2.55 9.48
CA ALA A 111 13.17 -3.57 8.53
C ALA A 111 12.46 -4.74 9.22
N MET A 112 12.95 -5.16 10.38
CA MET A 112 12.36 -6.23 11.19
C MET A 112 10.94 -5.89 11.65
N PHE A 113 10.66 -4.62 11.96
CA PHE A 113 9.34 -4.17 12.42
C PHE A 113 8.45 -3.60 11.30
N ALA A 114 8.98 -3.42 10.09
CA ALA A 114 8.26 -2.78 8.98
C ALA A 114 6.93 -3.47 8.63
N ASP A 115 6.91 -4.80 8.69
CA ASP A 115 5.74 -5.64 8.39
C ASP A 115 4.90 -5.98 9.63
N MET A 116 5.18 -5.33 10.75
CA MET A 116 4.41 -5.52 11.98
C MET A 116 3.22 -4.56 12.05
N PRO A 117 2.01 -5.05 12.39
CA PRO A 117 0.87 -4.20 12.69
C PRO A 117 1.13 -3.31 13.90
N ILE A 118 0.70 -2.03 13.83
CA ILE A 118 1.06 -1.06 14.88
C ILE A 118 0.46 -1.39 16.26
N ASN A 119 -0.63 -2.15 16.34
CA ASN A 119 -1.19 -2.61 17.61
C ASN A 119 -0.24 -3.54 18.39
N LYS A 120 0.70 -4.23 17.72
CA LYS A 120 1.69 -5.08 18.38
C LYS A 120 2.70 -4.30 19.19
N PHE A 121 2.90 -3.03 18.85
CA PHE A 121 3.78 -2.16 19.60
C PHE A 121 3.29 -1.87 21.02
N LEU A 122 1.98 -2.00 21.31
CA LEU A 122 1.44 -1.93 22.64
C LEU A 122 2.08 -2.99 23.56
N LEU A 123 2.23 -4.20 23.07
CA LEU A 123 2.84 -5.29 23.82
C LEU A 123 4.36 -5.14 23.96
N LEU A 124 5.03 -4.70 22.88
CA LEU A 124 6.50 -4.59 22.86
C LEU A 124 7.03 -3.40 23.67
N SER A 125 6.20 -2.38 23.88
CA SER A 125 6.60 -1.17 24.60
C SER A 125 6.76 -1.35 26.10
N GLY A 126 6.32 -2.50 26.64
CA GLY A 126 6.32 -2.73 28.10
C GLY A 126 5.44 -1.71 28.86
N GLY A 127 4.34 -1.28 28.25
CA GLY A 127 3.40 -0.32 28.84
C GLY A 127 3.76 1.16 28.60
N LYS A 128 4.85 1.46 27.92
CA LYS A 128 5.24 2.85 27.57
C LYS A 128 4.38 3.46 26.46
N PHE A 129 3.81 2.63 25.60
CA PHE A 129 2.89 3.01 24.53
C PHE A 129 1.50 2.48 24.87
N THR A 130 0.53 3.38 25.04
CA THR A 130 -0.82 3.05 25.50
C THR A 130 -1.82 3.00 24.37
N GLU A 131 -2.98 2.36 24.60
CA GLU A 131 -4.08 2.34 23.61
C GLU A 131 -4.57 3.76 23.27
N GLU A 132 -4.61 4.66 24.24
CA GLU A 132 -4.99 6.07 24.02
C GLU A 132 -4.02 6.78 23.09
N GLN A 133 -2.72 6.55 23.28
CA GLN A 133 -1.69 7.08 22.39
C GLN A 133 -1.80 6.50 20.98
N LEU A 134 -2.10 5.19 20.84
CA LEU A 134 -2.34 4.57 19.54
C LEU A 134 -3.54 5.21 18.83
N GLN A 135 -4.64 5.44 19.54
CA GLN A 135 -5.83 6.08 18.97
C GLN A 135 -5.54 7.52 18.54
N ALA A 136 -4.82 8.29 19.37
CA ALA A 136 -4.41 9.65 19.01
C ALA A 136 -3.52 9.67 17.75
N LEU A 137 -2.57 8.74 17.62
CA LEU A 137 -1.72 8.59 16.44
C LEU A 137 -2.53 8.25 15.18
N LEU A 138 -3.51 7.34 15.30
CA LEU A 138 -4.38 6.96 14.18
C LEU A 138 -5.24 8.14 13.73
N GLN A 139 -5.77 8.92 14.66
CA GLN A 139 -6.51 10.15 14.34
C GLN A 139 -5.63 11.16 13.60
N ALA A 140 -4.40 11.38 14.07
CA ALA A 140 -3.45 12.28 13.44
C ALA A 140 -3.04 11.79 12.03
N ALA A 141 -2.82 10.48 11.86
CA ALA A 141 -2.47 9.89 10.56
C ALA A 141 -3.60 10.03 9.52
N ASN A 142 -4.85 9.94 9.97
CA ASN A 142 -6.04 10.02 9.13
C ASN A 142 -6.58 11.45 8.98
N ALA A 143 -5.99 12.44 9.65
CA ALA A 143 -6.37 13.85 9.48
C ALA A 143 -6.11 14.29 8.03
N LYS A 144 -7.10 14.97 7.44
CA LYS A 144 -7.04 15.50 6.07
C LYS A 144 -6.28 16.82 6.03
#